data_a49588ec758927ca30323f096ba037b7
#
_entry.id   a49588ec758927ca30323f096ba037b7
#
_cell.length_a   1.000
_cell.length_b   1.000
_cell.length_c   1.000
_cell.angle_alpha   90.00
_cell.angle_beta   90.00
_cell.angle_gamma   90.00
#
_symmetry.space_group_name_H-M   'P 1'
#
loop_
_entity.id
_entity.type
_entity.pdbx_description
1 polymer ?
#
loop_
_entity_poly.entity_id
_entity_poly.type
_entity_poly.pdbx_seq_one_letter_code
_entity_poly.pdbx_strand_id
1 'polypeptide(L)' 'MFVEIKKINGRNEEGIALVKVEDINGACQQPKHITRLYDENENLVSETEDAPRYAIFVGSQTYIVDETQYGAIKDLLTK' A
#
# COMPACT_ATOMS: atom_id res chain seq x y z
N MET A 1 8.39 6.02 -20.69
CA MET A 1 7.30 6.71 -19.99
C MET A 1 7.56 6.74 -18.49
N PHE A 2 7.34 7.88 -17.87
CA PHE A 2 7.47 8.03 -16.42
C PHE A 2 6.10 8.24 -15.80
N VAL A 3 5.94 7.78 -14.58
CA VAL A 3 4.74 8.01 -13.78
C VAL A 3 5.16 8.60 -12.44
N GLU A 4 4.36 9.56 -11.98
CA GLU A 4 4.56 10.18 -10.68
C GLU A 4 3.77 9.40 -9.64
N ILE A 5 4.46 8.88 -8.63
CA ILE A 5 3.85 8.08 -7.57
C ILE A 5 3.88 8.89 -6.27
N LYS A 6 2.69 9.13 -5.70
CA LYS A 6 2.57 9.72 -4.38
C LYS A 6 2.60 8.60 -3.37
N LYS A 7 3.69 8.47 -2.65
CA LYS A 7 3.84 7.42 -1.65
C LYS A 7 3.48 7.95 -0.27
N ILE A 8 2.87 7.08 0.52
CA ILE A 8 2.51 7.38 1.91
C ILE A 8 3.51 6.66 2.78
N ASN A 9 4.22 7.39 3.64
CA ASN A 9 5.11 6.75 4.59
C ASN A 9 4.45 6.63 5.96
N GLY A 10 5.10 5.94 6.90
CA GLY A 10 4.51 5.59 8.18
C GLY A 10 4.25 6.76 9.12
N ARG A 11 4.59 8.00 8.71
CA ARG A 11 4.36 9.21 9.51
C ARG A 11 3.33 10.13 8.88
N ASN A 12 2.53 9.61 7.95
CA ASN A 12 1.58 10.39 7.17
C ASN A 12 2.23 11.50 6.33
N GLU A 13 3.53 11.39 6.08
CA GLU A 13 4.22 12.30 5.17
C GLU A 13 4.02 11.81 3.75
N GLU A 14 3.73 12.73 2.85
CA GLU A 14 3.60 12.42 1.45
C GLU A 14 4.93 12.67 0.74
N GLY A 15 5.41 11.67 0.02
CA GLY A 15 6.56 11.81 -0.85
C GLY A 15 6.16 11.57 -2.28
N ILE A 16 6.88 12.18 -3.21
CA ILE A 16 6.63 11.99 -4.63
C ILE A 16 7.85 11.33 -5.26
N ALA A 17 7.62 10.23 -5.98
CA ALA A 17 8.66 9.55 -6.74
C ALA A 17 8.30 9.55 -8.22
N LEU A 18 9.29 9.90 -9.07
CA LEU A 18 9.12 9.80 -10.51
C LEU A 18 9.78 8.50 -10.96
N VAL A 19 8.98 7.58 -11.50
CA VAL A 19 9.39 6.22 -11.76
C VAL A 19 9.12 5.87 -13.22
N LYS A 20 10.06 5.15 -13.84
CA LYS A 20 9.82 4.60 -15.17
C LYS A 20 8.80 3.48 -15.08
N VAL A 21 7.80 3.52 -15.94
CA VAL A 21 6.77 2.47 -15.97
C VAL A 21 7.42 1.10 -16.22
N GLU A 22 8.46 1.06 -17.01
CA GLU A 22 9.18 -0.18 -17.33
C GLU A 22 9.88 -0.81 -16.12
N ASP A 23 10.17 0.01 -15.08
CA ASP A 23 10.82 -0.46 -13.86
C ASP A 23 9.83 -0.99 -12.81
N ILE A 24 8.53 -0.85 -13.05
CA ILE A 24 7.51 -1.35 -12.12
C ILE A 24 7.39 -2.85 -12.28
N ASN A 25 7.73 -3.59 -11.23
CA ASN A 25 7.71 -5.05 -11.24
C ASN A 25 6.33 -5.64 -10.96
N GLY A 26 5.47 -4.89 -10.27
CA GLY A 26 4.16 -5.38 -9.94
C GLY A 26 3.42 -4.47 -8.97
N ALA A 27 2.21 -4.87 -8.67
CA ALA A 27 1.34 -4.16 -7.75
C ALA A 27 0.56 -5.17 -6.92
N CYS A 28 0.26 -4.82 -5.68
CA CYS A 28 -0.39 -5.74 -4.76
C CYS A 28 -1.40 -4.99 -3.90
N GLN A 29 -2.54 -5.59 -3.70
CA GLN A 29 -3.55 -5.11 -2.78
C GLN A 29 -3.59 -6.04 -1.58
N GLN A 30 -3.35 -5.50 -0.38
CA GLN A 30 -3.49 -6.25 0.85
C GLN A 30 -4.87 -6.00 1.43
N PRO A 31 -5.59 -7.06 1.83
CA PRO A 31 -6.93 -6.89 2.38
C PRO A 31 -6.87 -6.23 3.76
N LYS A 32 -8.00 -5.74 4.17
CA LYS A 32 -8.25 -5.23 5.50
C LYS A 32 -7.83 -6.26 6.55
N HIS A 33 -7.14 -5.81 7.57
CA HIS A 33 -6.64 -6.67 8.64
C HIS A 33 -7.28 -6.29 9.98
N ILE A 34 -7.71 -7.29 10.73
CA ILE A 34 -8.30 -7.08 12.04
C ILE A 34 -7.38 -7.71 13.10
N THR A 35 -6.95 -6.89 14.05
CA THR A 35 -6.13 -7.35 15.17
C THR A 35 -6.96 -7.33 16.43
N ARG A 36 -7.03 -8.47 17.14
CA ARG A 36 -7.76 -8.60 18.41
C ARG A 36 -6.79 -8.93 19.50
N LEU A 37 -6.89 -8.19 20.61
CA LEU A 37 -6.08 -8.44 21.81
C LEU A 37 -6.97 -9.00 22.90
N TYR A 38 -6.50 -10.07 23.55
CA TYR A 38 -7.21 -10.72 24.64
C TYR A 38 -6.39 -10.66 25.91
N ASP A 39 -7.07 -10.63 27.07
CA ASP A 39 -6.41 -10.68 28.36
C ASP A 39 -6.12 -12.12 28.77
N GLU A 40 -5.60 -12.32 30.01
CA GLU A 40 -5.26 -13.64 30.53
C GLU A 40 -6.49 -14.54 30.71
N ASN A 41 -7.67 -13.96 30.83
CA ASN A 41 -8.94 -14.70 30.97
C ASN A 41 -9.66 -14.89 29.64
N GLU A 42 -8.97 -14.61 28.53
CA GLU A 42 -9.52 -14.74 27.18
C GLU A 42 -10.66 -13.76 26.87
N ASN A 43 -10.71 -12.65 27.61
CA ASN A 43 -11.67 -11.58 27.33
C ASN A 43 -11.09 -10.60 26.31
N LEU A 44 -11.91 -10.16 25.36
CA LEU A 44 -11.49 -9.21 24.36
C LEU A 44 -11.20 -7.85 25.01
N VAL A 45 -9.95 -7.40 24.90
CA VAL A 45 -9.49 -6.12 25.45
C VAL A 45 -9.59 -5.01 24.42
N SER A 46 -9.16 -5.30 23.19
CA SER A 46 -9.24 -4.32 22.13
C SER A 46 -9.34 -4.99 20.76
N GLU A 47 -9.92 -4.27 19.83
CA GLU A 47 -10.02 -4.69 18.44
C GLU A 47 -9.61 -3.51 17.57
N THR A 48 -8.59 -3.73 16.73
CA THR A 48 -8.08 -2.70 15.81
C THR A 48 -8.28 -3.18 14.39
N GLU A 49 -8.81 -2.30 13.56
CA GLU A 49 -9.05 -2.59 12.16
C GLU A 49 -8.16 -1.69 11.31
N ASP A 50 -7.29 -2.33 10.51
CA ASP A 50 -6.43 -1.62 9.57
C ASP A 50 -7.08 -1.56 8.20
N ALA A 51 -7.04 -0.40 7.57
CA ALA A 51 -7.57 -0.21 6.23
C ALA A 51 -6.77 -1.05 5.22
N PRO A 52 -7.37 -1.39 4.08
CA PRO A 52 -6.62 -2.07 3.01
C PRO A 52 -5.44 -1.23 2.56
N ARG A 53 -4.34 -1.91 2.23
CA ARG A 53 -3.13 -1.25 1.75
C ARG A 53 -2.86 -1.63 0.31
N TYR A 54 -2.30 -0.68 -0.43
CA TYR A 54 -1.95 -0.87 -1.82
C TYR A 54 -0.46 -0.61 -1.98
N ALA A 55 0.24 -1.52 -2.63
CA ALA A 55 1.68 -1.44 -2.77
C ALA A 55 2.09 -1.53 -4.23
N ILE A 56 3.09 -0.77 -4.61
CA ILE A 56 3.70 -0.79 -5.94
C ILE A 56 5.15 -1.21 -5.77
N PHE A 57 5.59 -2.20 -6.52
CA PHE A 57 6.95 -2.73 -6.44
C PHE A 57 7.78 -2.17 -7.59
N VAL A 58 8.86 -1.48 -7.25
CA VAL A 58 9.77 -0.87 -8.23
C VAL A 58 11.19 -1.31 -7.90
N GLY A 59 11.74 -2.24 -8.67
CA GLY A 59 13.04 -2.81 -8.37
C GLY A 59 13.01 -3.50 -7.00
N SER A 60 13.91 -3.08 -6.12
CA SER A 60 13.97 -3.60 -4.75
C SER A 60 13.16 -2.78 -3.75
N GLN A 61 12.46 -1.74 -4.22
CA GLN A 61 11.70 -0.85 -3.35
C GLN A 61 10.21 -1.12 -3.44
N THR A 62 9.52 -0.84 -2.33
CA THR A 62 8.06 -0.97 -2.24
C THR A 62 7.49 0.37 -1.83
N TYR A 63 6.54 0.88 -2.62
CA TYR A 63 5.86 2.13 -2.31
C TYR A 63 4.43 1.83 -1.88
N ILE A 64 4.03 2.38 -0.74
CA ILE A 64 2.64 2.29 -0.28
C ILE A 64 1.89 3.49 -0.85
N VAL A 65 0.78 3.23 -1.53
CA VAL A 65 0.01 4.25 -2.23
C VAL A 65 -1.47 4.14 -1.85
N ASP A 66 -2.26 5.13 -2.25
CA ASP A 66 -3.70 5.07 -2.04
C ASP A 66 -4.38 4.27 -3.14
N GLU A 67 -5.69 4.06 -2.98
CA GLU A 67 -6.48 3.29 -3.94
C GLU A 67 -6.49 3.92 -5.32
N THR A 68 -6.57 5.24 -5.40
CA THR A 68 -6.60 5.97 -6.67
C THR A 68 -5.29 5.78 -7.44
N GLN A 69 -4.15 5.91 -6.76
CA GLN A 69 -2.84 5.68 -7.35
C GLN A 69 -2.66 4.24 -7.80
N TYR A 70 -3.10 3.31 -6.96
CA TYR A 70 -3.04 1.88 -7.30
C TYR A 70 -3.82 1.58 -8.58
N GLY A 71 -5.05 2.08 -8.69
CA GLY A 71 -5.87 1.89 -9.87
C GLY A 71 -5.25 2.47 -11.13
N ALA A 72 -4.70 3.68 -11.05
CA ALA A 72 -4.04 4.31 -12.18
C ALA A 72 -2.83 3.51 -12.67
N ILE A 73 -2.00 3.03 -11.73
CA ILE A 73 -0.80 2.26 -12.08
C ILE A 73 -1.18 0.87 -12.61
N LYS A 74 -2.17 0.24 -12.01
CA LYS A 74 -2.67 -1.05 -12.47
C LYS A 74 -3.14 -0.96 -13.92
N ASP A 75 -3.85 0.11 -14.28
CA ASP A 75 -4.31 0.33 -15.65
C ASP A 75 -3.13 0.46 -16.61
N LEU A 76 -2.05 1.13 -16.20
CA LEU A 76 -0.85 1.24 -17.01
C LEU A 76 -0.17 -0.11 -17.24
N LEU A 77 -0.17 -0.98 -16.23
CA LEU A 77 0.46 -2.29 -16.31
C LEU A 77 -0.33 -3.31 -17.12
N THR A 78 -1.63 -3.12 -17.25
CA THR A 78 -2.50 -4.07 -17.95
C THR A 78 -2.80 -3.68 -19.39
N LYS A 79 -2.24 -2.60 -19.86
CA LYS A 79 -2.41 -2.16 -21.26
C LYS A 79 -1.50 -2.90 -22.21
#